data_f464f7890de74149356eca593b1d76eb
#
_entry.id   f464f7890de74149356eca593b1d76eb
#
_cell.length_a   1.000
_cell.length_b   1.000
_cell.length_c   1.000
_cell.angle_alpha   90.00
_cell.angle_beta   90.00
_cell.angle_gamma   90.00
#
_symmetry.space_group_name_H-M   'P 1'
#
loop_
_entity.id
_entity.type
_entity.pdbx_description
1 polymer ?
#
loop_
_entity_poly.entity_id
_entity_poly.type
_entity_poly.pdbx_seq_one_letter_code
_entity_poly.pdbx_strand_id
1 'polypeptide(L)'
;RGGTVIVPSFAVGRAQSLLYHLSRLNKSGRIPPVPIYLDSPMAIDASELFCRQDGGSRLSKEEARAACSVAEYIRDADDSERVIADPGSKIVLSASGMATGGRVLSYLKRYAPDPQSTILFTGYQAGGTRGAHLLAGADQIKIHGGWHKVRAEVLNLHMLSAHADANEIMRWLSGFEAPPRRTFIVHGEPDASDTLRHRIQEELGWDCEVPEQGQRVELA
;
A
#
# COMPACT_ATOMS: atom_id res chain seq x y z
N ARG A 1 -7.90 4.83 21.62
CA ARG A 1 -6.81 5.52 22.32
C ARG A 1 -6.86 7.03 22.13
N GLY A 2 -7.67 7.54 21.20
CA GLY A 2 -7.84 8.97 20.95
C GLY A 2 -6.82 9.59 19.97
N GLY A 3 -5.94 8.81 19.39
CA GLY A 3 -4.92 9.27 18.43
C GLY A 3 -5.38 9.23 16.97
N THR A 4 -4.45 9.54 16.07
CA THR A 4 -4.64 9.52 14.62
C THR A 4 -4.15 8.19 14.04
N VAL A 5 -4.92 7.61 13.12
CA VAL A 5 -4.49 6.45 12.33
C VAL A 5 -3.98 6.96 10.97
N ILE A 6 -2.68 6.85 10.74
CA ILE A 6 -2.05 7.21 9.46
C ILE A 6 -1.93 5.92 8.64
N VAL A 7 -2.48 5.94 7.44
CA VAL A 7 -2.45 4.81 6.51
C VAL A 7 -1.65 5.20 5.26
N PRO A 8 -0.33 4.93 5.23
CA PRO A 8 0.46 5.07 4.01
C PRO A 8 -0.12 4.17 2.93
N SER A 9 -0.52 4.74 1.80
CA SER A 9 -1.28 4.02 0.78
C SER A 9 -0.79 4.33 -0.63
N PHE A 10 -0.80 3.33 -1.51
CA PHE A 10 -0.69 3.57 -2.94
C PHE A 10 -1.93 4.28 -3.45
N ALA A 11 -1.72 5.26 -4.33
CA ALA A 11 -2.77 6.14 -4.83
C ALA A 11 -3.81 5.39 -5.67
N VAL A 12 -3.39 4.38 -6.43
CA VAL A 12 -4.25 3.60 -7.33
C VAL A 12 -4.46 2.19 -6.76
N GLY A 13 -5.69 1.72 -6.74
CA GLY A 13 -6.11 0.41 -6.28
C GLY A 13 -6.23 0.33 -4.75
N ARG A 14 -5.14 0.55 -4.02
CA ARG A 14 -5.09 0.40 -2.55
C ARG A 14 -5.95 1.42 -1.82
N ALA A 15 -5.86 2.70 -2.18
CA ALA A 15 -6.66 3.75 -1.57
C ALA A 15 -8.17 3.46 -1.74
N GLN A 16 -8.61 3.07 -2.94
CA GLN A 16 -9.99 2.75 -3.24
C GLN A 16 -10.49 1.52 -2.46
N SER A 17 -9.67 0.47 -2.35
CA SER A 17 -10.00 -0.71 -1.53
C SER A 17 -10.16 -0.35 -0.06
N LEU A 18 -9.30 0.51 0.47
CA LEU A 18 -9.40 0.99 1.86
C LEU A 18 -10.65 1.83 2.08
N LEU A 19 -10.99 2.75 1.19
CA LEU A 19 -12.23 3.53 1.25
C LEU A 19 -13.45 2.61 1.25
N TYR A 20 -13.47 1.58 0.42
CA TYR A 20 -14.55 0.59 0.41
C TYR A 20 -14.69 -0.14 1.76
N HIS A 21 -13.60 -0.65 2.32
CA HIS A 21 -13.65 -1.34 3.62
C HIS A 21 -14.02 -0.40 4.76
N LEU A 22 -13.49 0.83 4.79
CA LEU A 22 -13.83 1.85 5.78
C LEU A 22 -15.31 2.23 5.70
N SER A 23 -15.86 2.37 4.49
CA SER A 23 -17.28 2.63 4.28
C SER A 23 -18.15 1.53 4.88
N ARG A 24 -17.80 0.26 4.65
CA ARG A 24 -18.52 -0.88 5.23
C ARG A 24 -18.43 -0.93 6.76
N LEU A 25 -17.25 -0.69 7.31
CA LEU A 25 -17.03 -0.67 8.76
C LEU A 25 -17.79 0.47 9.42
N ASN A 26 -17.80 1.65 8.82
CA ASN A 26 -18.55 2.81 9.30
C ASN A 26 -20.08 2.55 9.26
N LYS A 27 -20.59 2.06 8.11
CA LYS A 27 -22.02 1.72 7.93
C LYS A 27 -22.50 0.64 8.91
N SER A 28 -21.62 -0.30 9.27
CA SER A 28 -21.94 -1.37 10.23
C SER A 28 -21.71 -1.00 11.70
N GLY A 29 -21.27 0.22 12.01
CA GLY A 29 -20.96 0.67 13.36
C GLY A 29 -19.76 -0.05 14.02
N ARG A 30 -18.92 -0.72 13.23
CA ARG A 30 -17.76 -1.48 13.73
C ARG A 30 -16.54 -0.60 14.04
N ILE A 31 -16.52 0.61 13.55
CA ILE A 31 -15.56 1.64 13.91
C ILE A 31 -16.30 2.85 14.48
N PRO A 32 -15.69 3.60 15.43
CA PRO A 32 -16.30 4.81 15.94
C PRO A 32 -16.46 5.86 14.82
N PRO A 33 -17.41 6.79 14.95
CA PRO A 33 -17.61 7.87 13.99
C PRO A 33 -16.46 8.89 14.08
N VAL A 34 -15.37 8.63 13.38
CA VAL A 34 -14.22 9.54 13.29
C VAL A 34 -14.10 10.07 11.87
N PRO A 35 -13.61 11.30 11.66
CA PRO A 35 -13.31 11.82 10.34
C PRO A 35 -12.32 10.93 9.59
N ILE A 36 -12.56 10.73 8.31
CA ILE A 36 -11.68 9.98 7.40
C ILE A 36 -11.26 10.95 6.32
N TYR A 37 -9.96 11.07 6.08
CA TYR A 37 -9.38 11.95 5.08
C TYR A 37 -8.61 11.16 4.02
N LEU A 38 -8.79 11.53 2.76
CA LEU A 38 -7.93 11.11 1.65
C LEU A 38 -7.08 12.30 1.24
N ASP A 39 -5.83 12.31 1.69
CA ASP A 39 -4.89 13.40 1.43
C ASP A 39 -3.78 12.97 0.46
N SER A 40 -4.15 12.91 -0.80
CA SER A 40 -3.26 12.63 -1.91
C SER A 40 -3.95 13.03 -3.22
N PRO A 41 -3.49 14.07 -3.94
CA PRO A 41 -4.12 14.49 -5.19
C PRO A 41 -4.29 13.34 -6.19
N MET A 42 -3.25 12.54 -6.41
CA MET A 42 -3.30 11.38 -7.30
C MET A 42 -4.32 10.33 -6.84
N ALA A 43 -4.42 10.06 -5.54
CA ALA A 43 -5.39 9.09 -5.03
C ALA A 43 -6.83 9.62 -5.16
N ILE A 44 -7.02 10.92 -5.01
CA ILE A 44 -8.32 11.58 -5.23
C ILE A 44 -8.74 11.44 -6.68
N ASP A 45 -7.87 11.79 -7.63
CA ASP A 45 -8.17 11.69 -9.06
C ASP A 45 -8.49 10.24 -9.48
N ALA A 46 -7.70 9.28 -8.99
CA ALA A 46 -7.96 7.85 -9.20
C ALA A 46 -9.30 7.41 -8.60
N SER A 47 -9.66 7.93 -7.41
CA SER A 47 -10.94 7.60 -6.76
C SER A 47 -12.12 8.22 -7.51
N GLU A 48 -12.00 9.43 -8.01
CA GLU A 48 -13.04 10.05 -8.82
C GLU A 48 -13.29 9.29 -10.13
N LEU A 49 -12.22 8.83 -10.80
CA LEU A 49 -12.34 7.96 -11.97
C LEU A 49 -13.04 6.66 -11.63
N PHE A 50 -12.61 6.00 -10.55
CA PHE A 50 -13.20 4.76 -10.05
C PHE A 50 -14.72 4.92 -9.79
N CYS A 51 -15.15 6.03 -9.21
CA CYS A 51 -16.56 6.30 -8.87
C CYS A 51 -17.44 6.64 -10.07
N ARG A 52 -16.84 7.13 -11.15
CA ARG A 52 -17.54 7.49 -12.39
C ARG A 52 -17.72 6.29 -13.33
N GLN A 53 -16.93 5.22 -13.16
CA GLN A 53 -17.00 4.08 -14.07
C GLN A 53 -18.29 3.28 -13.93
N ASP A 54 -18.99 3.14 -15.05
CA ASP A 54 -20.12 2.24 -15.23
C ASP A 54 -19.61 0.88 -15.75
N GLY A 55 -19.32 -0.03 -14.85
CA GLY A 55 -18.82 -1.37 -15.20
C GLY A 55 -17.30 -1.54 -15.05
N GLY A 56 -16.83 -2.78 -14.97
CA GLY A 56 -15.43 -3.13 -14.75
C GLY A 56 -15.00 -3.27 -13.28
N SER A 57 -15.83 -2.85 -12.33
CA SER A 57 -15.67 -3.13 -10.92
C SER A 57 -16.61 -4.26 -10.48
N ARG A 58 -16.16 -5.05 -9.48
CA ARG A 58 -17.03 -6.05 -8.81
C ARG A 58 -18.03 -5.40 -7.84
N LEU A 59 -17.90 -4.10 -7.58
CA LEU A 59 -18.77 -3.35 -6.69
C LEU A 59 -20.03 -2.89 -7.43
N SER A 60 -21.15 -2.88 -6.73
CA SER A 60 -22.35 -2.18 -7.18
C SER A 60 -22.11 -0.67 -7.24
N LYS A 61 -22.93 0.04 -8.02
CA LYS A 61 -22.89 1.52 -8.08
C LYS A 61 -23.08 2.16 -6.69
N GLU A 62 -23.92 1.57 -5.85
CA GLU A 62 -24.15 2.06 -4.49
C GLU A 62 -22.92 1.88 -3.62
N GLU A 63 -22.27 0.71 -3.67
CA GLU A 63 -21.05 0.45 -2.91
C GLU A 63 -19.90 1.36 -3.36
N ALA A 64 -19.73 1.59 -4.66
CA ALA A 64 -18.73 2.50 -5.19
C ALA A 64 -18.96 3.93 -4.69
N ARG A 65 -20.21 4.44 -4.78
CA ARG A 65 -20.58 5.75 -4.24
C ARG A 65 -20.32 5.87 -2.74
N ALA A 66 -20.72 4.85 -1.96
CA ALA A 66 -20.49 4.83 -0.53
C ALA A 66 -18.99 4.84 -0.17
N ALA A 67 -18.17 4.10 -0.93
CA ALA A 67 -16.72 4.12 -0.76
C ALA A 67 -16.14 5.52 -1.03
N CYS A 68 -16.61 6.21 -2.07
CA CYS A 68 -16.11 7.53 -2.43
C CYS A 68 -16.56 8.65 -1.49
N SER A 69 -17.70 8.48 -0.83
CA SER A 69 -18.26 9.50 0.07
C SER A 69 -17.84 9.31 1.53
N VAL A 70 -17.11 8.24 1.88
CA VAL A 70 -16.74 7.97 3.27
C VAL A 70 -15.63 8.88 3.79
N ALA A 71 -14.83 9.47 2.90
CA ALA A 71 -13.71 10.33 3.25
C ALA A 71 -13.87 11.75 2.69
N GLU A 72 -13.37 12.72 3.42
CA GLU A 72 -13.14 14.05 2.91
C GLU A 72 -11.87 14.09 2.06
N TYR A 73 -11.94 14.69 0.88
CA TYR A 73 -10.87 14.73 -0.11
C TYR A 73 -10.07 16.03 0.02
N ILE A 74 -8.82 15.92 0.45
CA ILE A 74 -7.92 17.04 0.70
C ILE A 74 -7.05 17.30 -0.53
N ARG A 75 -7.37 18.33 -1.30
CA ARG A 75 -6.64 18.66 -2.53
C ARG A 75 -5.51 19.65 -2.28
N ASP A 76 -5.75 20.67 -1.48
CA ASP A 76 -4.81 21.76 -1.27
C ASP A 76 -3.83 21.49 -0.13
N ALA A 77 -2.66 22.14 -0.18
CA ALA A 77 -1.64 21.99 0.85
C ALA A 77 -2.06 22.62 2.18
N ASP A 78 -2.74 23.76 2.10
CA ASP A 78 -3.22 24.48 3.29
C ASP A 78 -4.27 23.64 4.05
N ASP A 79 -5.15 22.97 3.32
CA ASP A 79 -6.12 22.03 3.91
C ASP A 79 -5.44 20.83 4.56
N SER A 80 -4.36 20.31 3.93
CA SER A 80 -3.53 19.26 4.51
C SER A 80 -2.90 19.70 5.83
N GLU A 81 -2.37 20.93 5.91
CA GLU A 81 -1.81 21.49 7.14
C GLU A 81 -2.85 21.63 8.25
N ARG A 82 -4.08 22.05 7.90
CA ARG A 82 -5.20 22.11 8.86
C ARG A 82 -5.54 20.72 9.43
N VAL A 83 -5.62 19.70 8.57
CA VAL A 83 -5.87 18.31 9.01
C VAL A 83 -4.73 17.79 9.89
N ILE A 84 -3.48 18.14 9.57
CA ILE A 84 -2.31 17.76 10.38
C ILE A 84 -2.34 18.47 11.75
N ALA A 85 -2.75 19.71 11.80
CA ALA A 85 -2.78 20.52 13.04
C ALA A 85 -3.96 20.16 13.97
N ASP A 86 -5.05 19.61 13.44
CA ASP A 86 -6.21 19.21 14.22
C ASP A 86 -5.84 18.10 15.22
N PRO A 87 -6.04 18.29 16.54
CA PRO A 87 -5.71 17.30 17.55
C PRO A 87 -6.73 16.16 17.66
N GLY A 88 -7.87 16.24 17.00
CA GLY A 88 -8.94 15.26 17.05
C GLY A 88 -8.54 13.89 16.47
N SER A 89 -9.19 12.83 16.97
CA SER A 89 -9.03 11.48 16.41
C SER A 89 -9.51 11.45 14.98
N LYS A 90 -8.72 10.84 14.08
CA LYS A 90 -9.04 10.74 12.65
C LYS A 90 -8.33 9.56 12.00
N ILE A 91 -8.77 9.21 10.80
CA ILE A 91 -8.08 8.27 9.92
C ILE A 91 -7.62 9.05 8.69
N VAL A 92 -6.35 8.94 8.33
CA VAL A 92 -5.77 9.63 7.17
C VAL A 92 -5.14 8.63 6.21
N LEU A 93 -5.69 8.55 5.00
CA LEU A 93 -5.09 7.82 3.89
C LEU A 93 -4.25 8.80 3.07
N SER A 94 -2.94 8.53 2.95
CA SER A 94 -2.04 9.44 2.23
C SER A 94 -0.95 8.70 1.48
N ALA A 95 -0.58 9.16 0.29
CA ALA A 95 0.52 8.60 -0.48
C ALA A 95 1.87 9.21 -0.01
N SER A 96 2.97 8.43 -0.08
CA SER A 96 3.17 7.14 -0.73
C SER A 96 2.98 5.97 0.23
N GLY A 97 2.64 4.80 -0.34
CA GLY A 97 2.38 3.57 0.41
C GLY A 97 3.59 2.98 1.13
N MET A 98 4.82 3.33 0.75
CA MET A 98 6.06 2.91 1.42
C MET A 98 6.72 4.03 2.24
N ALA A 99 6.00 5.12 2.49
CA ALA A 99 6.49 6.29 3.24
C ALA A 99 7.80 6.89 2.68
N THR A 100 8.02 6.79 1.38
CA THR A 100 9.24 7.28 0.72
C THR A 100 9.15 8.75 0.31
N GLY A 101 7.95 9.28 0.11
CA GLY A 101 7.69 10.64 -0.32
C GLY A 101 6.21 11.01 -0.14
N GLY A 102 5.81 12.16 -0.66
CA GLY A 102 4.42 12.63 -0.63
C GLY A 102 3.98 13.21 0.72
N ARG A 103 2.71 13.58 0.79
CA ARG A 103 2.11 14.24 1.96
C ARG A 103 2.11 13.38 3.22
N VAL A 104 2.15 12.06 3.08
CA VAL A 104 2.25 11.13 4.22
C VAL A 104 3.45 11.45 5.12
N LEU A 105 4.54 12.01 4.58
CA LEU A 105 5.71 12.38 5.38
C LEU A 105 5.41 13.47 6.40
N SER A 106 4.57 14.44 6.07
CA SER A 106 4.14 15.49 7.00
C SER A 106 3.32 14.90 8.16
N TYR A 107 2.42 13.96 7.87
CA TYR A 107 1.69 13.21 8.89
C TYR A 107 2.62 12.38 9.77
N LEU A 108 3.57 11.65 9.18
CA LEU A 108 4.55 10.87 9.93
C LEU A 108 5.42 11.76 10.81
N LYS A 109 5.86 12.91 10.31
CA LYS A 109 6.61 13.90 11.10
C LYS A 109 5.85 14.34 12.36
N ARG A 110 4.54 14.55 12.23
CA ARG A 110 3.69 15.04 13.33
C ARG A 110 3.29 13.92 14.29
N TYR A 111 2.93 12.74 13.77
CA TYR A 111 2.26 11.72 14.55
C TYR A 111 3.12 10.49 14.90
N ALA A 112 4.27 10.26 14.24
CA ALA A 112 5.16 9.18 14.66
C ALA A 112 5.67 9.34 16.12
N PRO A 113 5.90 10.57 16.64
CA PRO A 113 6.25 10.75 18.07
C PRO A 113 5.10 10.59 19.06
N ASP A 114 3.85 10.51 18.58
CA ASP A 114 2.67 10.43 19.43
C ASP A 114 2.32 8.96 19.77
N PRO A 115 2.38 8.53 21.04
CA PRO A 115 2.10 7.15 21.44
C PRO A 115 0.61 6.76 21.33
N GLN A 116 -0.30 7.72 21.19
CA GLN A 116 -1.72 7.44 20.97
C GLN A 116 -2.03 7.11 19.51
N SER A 117 -1.17 7.56 18.59
CA SER A 117 -1.35 7.39 17.15
C SER A 117 -0.91 6.00 16.67
N THR A 118 -1.40 5.62 15.48
CA THR A 118 -1.06 4.35 14.82
C THR A 118 -0.63 4.62 13.38
N ILE A 119 0.46 4.00 12.95
CA ILE A 119 0.89 3.94 11.56
C ILE A 119 0.50 2.56 11.04
N LEU A 120 -0.45 2.49 10.11
CA LEU A 120 -1.03 1.26 9.60
C LEU A 120 -0.61 1.04 8.14
N PHE A 121 0.38 0.19 7.93
CA PHE A 121 0.72 -0.27 6.58
C PHE A 121 -0.29 -1.31 6.09
N THR A 122 -0.55 -1.32 4.80
CA THR A 122 -1.58 -2.17 4.18
C THR A 122 -1.04 -3.00 3.03
N GLY A 123 0.22 -3.39 3.09
CA GLY A 123 0.88 -4.20 2.08
C GLY A 123 2.38 -4.25 2.28
N TYR A 124 3.03 -4.88 1.31
CA TYR A 124 4.47 -5.07 1.28
C TYR A 124 5.24 -3.75 1.36
N GLN A 125 6.36 -3.78 2.08
CA GLN A 125 7.29 -2.66 2.21
C GLN A 125 8.67 -3.11 1.75
N ALA A 126 9.15 -2.56 0.63
CA ALA A 126 10.43 -2.92 0.04
C ALA A 126 11.61 -2.56 0.96
N GLY A 127 12.64 -3.37 0.95
CA GLY A 127 13.88 -3.11 1.66
C GLY A 127 14.45 -1.72 1.35
N GLY A 128 15.01 -1.05 2.36
CA GLY A 128 15.55 0.31 2.25
C GLY A 128 14.51 1.44 2.30
N THR A 129 13.21 1.14 2.34
CA THR A 129 12.17 2.16 2.51
C THR A 129 11.92 2.51 3.98
N ARG A 130 11.34 3.71 4.24
CA ARG A 130 10.92 4.06 5.60
C ARG A 130 9.86 3.13 6.14
N GLY A 131 8.95 2.65 5.27
CA GLY A 131 7.94 1.68 5.67
C GLY A 131 8.54 0.39 6.17
N ALA A 132 9.56 -0.16 5.49
CA ALA A 132 10.28 -1.34 5.94
C ALA A 132 11.01 -1.10 7.26
N HIS A 133 11.67 0.06 7.44
CA HIS A 133 12.35 0.42 8.70
C HIS A 133 11.34 0.51 9.86
N LEU A 134 10.18 1.13 9.65
CA LEU A 134 9.12 1.23 10.66
C LEU A 134 8.59 -0.16 11.05
N LEU A 135 8.33 -1.03 10.08
CA LEU A 135 7.88 -2.41 10.37
C LEU A 135 8.96 -3.26 11.05
N ALA A 136 10.24 -2.97 10.82
CA ALA A 136 11.35 -3.60 11.52
C ALA A 136 11.55 -3.09 12.96
N GLY A 137 10.69 -2.17 13.44
CA GLY A 137 10.73 -1.66 14.81
C GLY A 137 11.71 -0.50 15.02
N ALA A 138 12.01 0.29 13.98
CA ALA A 138 12.86 1.48 14.12
C ALA A 138 12.29 2.45 15.16
N ASP A 139 13.13 2.90 16.09
CA ASP A 139 12.81 3.86 17.15
C ASP A 139 12.82 5.32 16.66
N GLN A 140 13.36 5.56 15.47
CA GLN A 140 13.37 6.86 14.81
C GLN A 140 13.43 6.75 13.29
N ILE A 141 12.89 7.74 12.60
CA ILE A 141 12.91 7.85 11.13
C ILE A 141 13.41 9.20 10.68
N LYS A 142 14.11 9.25 9.54
CA LYS A 142 14.58 10.49 8.94
C LYS A 142 13.58 11.03 7.92
N ILE A 143 13.05 12.25 8.16
CA ILE A 143 12.13 12.95 7.27
C ILE A 143 12.64 14.37 7.04
N HIS A 144 12.75 14.79 5.79
CA HIS A 144 13.22 16.13 5.38
C HIS A 144 14.51 16.57 6.10
N GLY A 145 15.48 15.65 6.21
CA GLY A 145 16.77 15.91 6.87
C GLY A 145 16.77 15.79 8.39
N GLY A 146 15.63 15.79 9.06
CA GLY A 146 15.51 15.68 10.52
C GLY A 146 15.17 14.26 10.99
N TRP A 147 15.62 13.88 12.19
CA TRP A 147 15.26 12.63 12.85
C TRP A 147 14.04 12.82 13.75
N HIS A 148 13.08 11.91 13.65
CA HIS A 148 11.83 11.91 14.41
C HIS A 148 11.70 10.58 15.15
N LYS A 149 11.45 10.65 16.46
CA LYS A 149 11.19 9.46 17.28
C LYS A 149 9.91 8.77 16.83
N VAL A 150 9.90 7.44 16.91
CA VAL A 150 8.72 6.61 16.67
C VAL A 150 8.23 6.08 18.01
N ARG A 151 7.04 6.55 18.42
CA ARG A 151 6.31 6.09 19.62
C ARG A 151 4.92 5.62 19.25
N ALA A 152 4.45 5.98 18.07
CA ALA A 152 3.21 5.46 17.51
C ALA A 152 3.29 3.95 17.36
N GLU A 153 2.16 3.29 17.51
CA GLU A 153 2.05 1.87 17.18
C GLU A 153 2.21 1.68 15.67
N VAL A 154 3.01 0.70 15.27
CA VAL A 154 3.22 0.37 13.85
C VAL A 154 2.62 -1.00 13.56
N LEU A 155 1.67 -1.05 12.65
CA LEU A 155 0.96 -2.28 12.27
C LEU A 155 1.03 -2.52 10.76
N ASN A 156 0.89 -3.78 10.36
CA ASN A 156 0.79 -4.17 8.97
C ASN A 156 -0.41 -5.10 8.72
N LEU A 157 -1.24 -4.75 7.73
CA LEU A 157 -2.32 -5.61 7.23
C LEU A 157 -1.85 -6.31 5.94
N HIS A 158 -1.58 -7.61 6.03
CA HIS A 158 -1.10 -8.41 4.90
C HIS A 158 -2.20 -8.83 3.91
N MET A 159 -3.48 -8.57 4.22
CA MET A 159 -4.64 -9.17 3.55
C MET A 159 -5.14 -8.42 2.31
N LEU A 160 -4.52 -7.31 1.92
CA LEU A 160 -5.00 -6.47 0.82
C LEU A 160 -4.08 -6.54 -0.42
N SER A 161 -3.25 -7.56 -0.57
CA SER A 161 -2.43 -7.73 -1.78
C SER A 161 -3.31 -8.01 -3.00
N ALA A 162 -3.01 -7.34 -4.11
CA ALA A 162 -3.58 -7.64 -5.43
C ALA A 162 -2.58 -8.42 -6.30
N HIS A 163 -1.40 -8.75 -5.78
CA HIS A 163 -0.41 -9.57 -6.45
C HIS A 163 -0.73 -11.05 -6.25
N ALA A 164 -0.43 -11.84 -7.27
CA ALA A 164 -0.45 -13.29 -7.15
C ALA A 164 0.58 -13.75 -6.12
N ASP A 165 0.23 -14.78 -5.35
CA ASP A 165 1.19 -15.47 -4.51
C ASP A 165 2.00 -16.51 -5.32
N ALA A 166 3.00 -17.12 -4.68
CA ALA A 166 3.87 -18.10 -5.36
C ALA A 166 3.08 -19.30 -5.92
N ASN A 167 2.01 -19.73 -5.26
CA ASN A 167 1.19 -20.86 -5.74
C ASN A 167 0.33 -20.45 -6.93
N GLU A 168 -0.18 -19.23 -6.92
CA GLU A 168 -0.93 -18.67 -8.04
C GLU A 168 -0.04 -18.48 -9.27
N ILE A 169 1.20 -18.02 -9.07
CA ILE A 169 2.21 -17.92 -10.13
C ILE A 169 2.50 -19.31 -10.71
N MET A 170 2.77 -20.31 -9.87
CA MET A 170 3.03 -21.70 -10.32
C MET A 170 1.82 -22.27 -11.08
N ARG A 171 0.60 -22.03 -10.61
CA ARG A 171 -0.63 -22.44 -11.31
C ARG A 171 -0.75 -21.79 -12.68
N TRP A 172 -0.43 -20.51 -12.79
CA TRP A 172 -0.45 -19.80 -14.07
C TRP A 172 0.62 -20.36 -15.02
N LEU A 173 1.83 -20.58 -14.55
CA LEU A 173 2.92 -21.18 -15.34
C LEU A 173 2.57 -22.59 -15.82
N SER A 174 1.91 -23.40 -14.99
CA SER A 174 1.47 -24.75 -15.36
C SER A 174 0.41 -24.79 -16.47
N GLY A 175 -0.18 -23.66 -16.82
CA GLY A 175 -1.13 -23.52 -17.92
C GLY A 175 -0.48 -23.34 -19.30
N PHE A 176 0.84 -23.27 -19.40
CA PHE A 176 1.55 -23.21 -20.68
C PHE A 176 1.54 -24.57 -21.37
N GLU A 177 1.23 -24.61 -22.67
CA GLU A 177 1.20 -25.86 -23.46
C GLU A 177 2.59 -26.47 -23.67
N ALA A 178 3.63 -25.65 -23.66
CA ALA A 178 5.03 -26.07 -23.77
C ALA A 178 5.93 -25.16 -22.92
N PRO A 179 7.06 -25.67 -22.42
CA PRO A 179 8.02 -24.86 -21.70
C PRO A 179 8.54 -23.71 -22.55
N PRO A 180 8.68 -22.51 -22.01
CA PRO A 180 9.39 -21.42 -22.68
C PRO A 180 10.87 -21.79 -22.85
N ARG A 181 11.55 -21.23 -23.84
CA ARG A 181 12.99 -21.44 -24.01
C ARG A 181 13.81 -20.97 -22.81
N ARG A 182 13.40 -19.88 -22.20
CA ARG A 182 14.02 -19.30 -21.01
C ARG A 182 12.97 -18.56 -20.17
N THR A 183 13.13 -18.60 -18.87
CA THR A 183 12.28 -17.89 -17.90
C THR A 183 13.12 -16.94 -17.07
N PHE A 184 12.68 -15.70 -16.92
CA PHE A 184 13.37 -14.68 -16.13
C PHE A 184 12.48 -14.23 -14.98
N ILE A 185 13.01 -14.29 -13.76
CA ILE A 185 12.34 -13.75 -12.58
C ILE A 185 12.93 -12.38 -12.31
N VAL A 186 12.08 -11.37 -12.34
CA VAL A 186 12.46 -9.98 -12.11
C VAL A 186 11.58 -9.36 -11.03
N HIS A 187 12.07 -8.27 -10.41
CA HIS A 187 11.26 -7.45 -9.50
C HIS A 187 10.96 -8.08 -8.13
N GLY A 188 11.62 -9.16 -7.74
CA GLY A 188 11.51 -9.77 -6.41
C GLY A 188 12.69 -9.39 -5.51
N GLU A 189 12.50 -9.52 -4.20
CA GLU A 189 13.62 -9.54 -3.25
C GLU A 189 14.49 -10.77 -3.53
N PRO A 190 15.81 -10.73 -3.29
CA PRO A 190 16.73 -11.80 -3.66
C PRO A 190 16.28 -13.19 -3.21
N ASP A 191 15.95 -13.35 -1.92
CA ASP A 191 15.53 -14.65 -1.36
C ASP A 191 14.21 -15.17 -1.96
N ALA A 192 13.24 -14.24 -2.19
CA ALA A 192 11.95 -14.59 -2.79
C ALA A 192 12.10 -15.00 -4.26
N SER A 193 12.94 -14.27 -5.01
CA SER A 193 13.22 -14.58 -6.42
C SER A 193 13.93 -15.91 -6.56
N ASP A 194 14.92 -16.20 -5.71
CA ASP A 194 15.68 -17.45 -5.74
C ASP A 194 14.79 -18.64 -5.34
N THR A 195 13.96 -18.47 -4.31
CA THR A 195 12.97 -19.49 -3.91
C THR A 195 12.01 -19.81 -5.06
N LEU A 196 11.49 -18.81 -5.76
CA LEU A 196 10.59 -19.02 -6.90
C LEU A 196 11.34 -19.69 -8.08
N ARG A 197 12.59 -19.31 -8.34
CA ARG A 197 13.45 -19.93 -9.35
C ARG A 197 13.60 -21.43 -9.09
N HIS A 198 13.94 -21.83 -7.87
CA HIS A 198 14.05 -23.24 -7.49
C HIS A 198 12.75 -23.99 -7.70
N ARG A 199 11.62 -23.42 -7.28
CA ARG A 199 10.32 -24.06 -7.49
C ARG A 199 10.00 -24.27 -8.97
N ILE A 200 10.26 -23.28 -9.83
CA ILE A 200 10.02 -23.41 -11.28
C ILE A 200 10.90 -24.51 -11.87
N GLN A 201 12.17 -24.60 -11.48
CA GLN A 201 13.10 -25.63 -11.94
C GLN A 201 12.70 -27.02 -11.45
N GLU A 202 12.30 -27.18 -10.19
CA GLU A 202 11.97 -28.47 -9.58
C GLU A 202 10.58 -28.98 -10.00
N GLU A 203 9.56 -28.10 -10.00
CA GLU A 203 8.19 -28.51 -10.26
C GLU A 203 7.83 -28.56 -11.77
N LEU A 204 8.44 -27.68 -12.59
CA LEU A 204 8.14 -27.57 -14.02
C LEU A 204 9.29 -28.01 -14.94
N GLY A 205 10.50 -28.16 -14.42
CA GLY A 205 11.68 -28.52 -15.21
C GLY A 205 12.15 -27.41 -16.18
N TRP A 206 11.78 -26.15 -15.95
CA TRP A 206 12.07 -25.07 -16.87
C TRP A 206 13.44 -24.44 -16.62
N ASP A 207 14.09 -23.97 -17.70
CA ASP A 207 15.27 -23.10 -17.59
C ASP A 207 14.85 -21.74 -17.06
N CYS A 208 15.28 -21.43 -15.83
CA CYS A 208 14.86 -20.24 -15.09
C CYS A 208 16.04 -19.58 -14.38
N GLU A 209 16.18 -18.28 -14.54
CA GLU A 209 17.22 -17.47 -13.90
C GLU A 209 16.68 -16.18 -13.29
N VAL A 210 17.40 -15.67 -12.30
CA VAL A 210 17.22 -14.30 -11.77
C VAL A 210 18.30 -13.42 -12.37
N PRO A 211 17.98 -12.56 -13.33
CA PRO A 211 18.99 -11.76 -14.02
C PRO A 211 19.53 -10.63 -13.14
N GLU A 212 20.79 -10.27 -13.34
CA GLU A 212 21.39 -9.09 -12.72
C GLU A 212 20.91 -7.80 -13.39
N GLN A 213 20.97 -6.70 -12.65
CA GLN A 213 20.60 -5.40 -13.21
C GLN A 213 21.54 -5.01 -14.36
N GLY A 214 20.95 -4.73 -15.53
CA GLY A 214 21.70 -4.38 -16.73
C GLY A 214 22.21 -5.59 -17.53
N GLN A 215 21.93 -6.81 -17.10
CA GLN A 215 22.22 -8.03 -17.87
C GLN A 215 21.50 -7.96 -19.24
N ARG A 216 22.22 -8.33 -20.28
CA ARG A 216 21.68 -8.45 -21.64
C ARG A 216 21.58 -9.90 -22.02
N VAL A 217 20.45 -10.28 -22.58
CA VAL A 217 20.17 -11.65 -23.02
C VAL A 217 19.67 -11.60 -24.46
N GLU A 218 20.25 -12.42 -25.31
CA GLU A 218 19.72 -12.62 -26.66
C GLU A 218 18.56 -13.63 -26.60
N LEU A 219 17.42 -13.19 -27.10
CA LEU A 219 16.23 -14.01 -27.27
C LEU A 219 16.24 -14.57 -28.69
N ALA A 220 16.90 -15.68 -28.91
CA ALA A 220 16.97 -16.36 -30.22
C ALA A 220 15.75 -17.27 -30.43
#